data_d6b575c61789b33b38337aed1acc5657
#
_entry.id   d6b575c61789b33b38337aed1acc5657
#
_cell.length_a   1.000
_cell.length_b   1.000
_cell.length_c   1.000
_cell.angle_alpha   90.00
_cell.angle_beta   90.00
_cell.angle_gamma   90.00
#
_symmetry.space_group_name_H-M   'P 1'
#
loop_
_entity.id
_entity.type
_entity.pdbx_description
1 polymer ?
#
loop_
_entity_poly.entity_id
_entity_poly.type
_entity_poly.pdbx_seq_one_letter_code
_entity_poly.pdbx_strand_id
1 'polypeptide(L)' 'MKKALQAITAISGCGPGYCFVIIDALADAGVRAGLPRALAIKLAAQTMAGSGKLCVESGLHPAQLRDQ' A
#
# COMPACT_ATOMS: atom_id res chain seq x y z
N MET A 1 -26.38 -9.24 -0.60
CA MET A 1 -25.36 -10.25 -0.25
C MET A 1 -24.39 -10.48 -1.39
N LYS A 2 -24.86 -10.85 -2.58
CA LYS A 2 -23.98 -11.08 -3.73
C LYS A 2 -23.15 -9.84 -4.11
N LYS A 3 -23.76 -8.66 -4.09
CA LYS A 3 -23.07 -7.41 -4.41
C LYS A 3 -21.98 -7.07 -3.38
N ALA A 4 -22.26 -7.32 -2.10
CA ALA A 4 -21.27 -7.08 -1.04
C ALA A 4 -20.08 -8.03 -1.17
N LEU A 5 -20.34 -9.32 -1.44
CA LEU A 5 -19.27 -10.29 -1.65
C LEU A 5 -18.43 -9.96 -2.87
N GLN A 6 -19.06 -9.54 -3.97
CA GLN A 6 -18.33 -9.13 -5.18
C GLN A 6 -17.47 -7.91 -4.93
N ALA A 7 -17.98 -6.93 -4.18
CA ALA A 7 -17.21 -5.73 -3.83
C ALA A 7 -16.02 -6.07 -2.93
N ILE A 8 -16.22 -6.92 -1.93
CA ILE A 8 -15.13 -7.39 -1.05
C ILE A 8 -14.07 -8.12 -1.86
N THR A 9 -14.51 -9.03 -2.74
CA THR A 9 -13.60 -9.80 -3.60
C THR A 9 -12.80 -8.89 -4.53
N ALA A 10 -13.44 -7.86 -5.09
CA ALA A 10 -12.75 -6.88 -5.94
C ALA A 10 -11.62 -6.19 -5.17
N ILE A 11 -11.88 -5.75 -3.94
CA ILE A 11 -10.86 -5.10 -3.10
C ILE A 11 -9.78 -6.10 -2.70
N SER A 12 -10.15 -7.25 -2.16
CA SER A 12 -9.20 -8.22 -1.64
C SER A 12 -8.49 -9.04 -2.73
N GLY A 13 -9.13 -9.21 -3.89
CA GLY A 13 -8.55 -9.96 -5.00
C GLY A 13 -7.69 -9.11 -5.92
N CYS A 14 -8.15 -7.93 -6.30
CA CYS A 14 -7.42 -7.03 -7.20
C CYS A 14 -6.51 -6.05 -6.44
N GLY A 15 -6.87 -5.72 -5.20
CA GLY A 15 -6.13 -4.77 -4.38
C GLY A 15 -4.65 -5.11 -4.21
N PRO A 16 -4.28 -6.37 -3.92
CA PRO A 16 -2.85 -6.73 -3.80
C PRO A 16 -2.05 -6.41 -5.05
N GLY A 17 -2.62 -6.58 -6.24
CA GLY A 17 -1.96 -6.22 -7.49
C GLY A 17 -1.63 -4.74 -7.54
N TYR A 18 -2.55 -3.88 -7.15
CA TYR A 18 -2.32 -2.44 -7.07
C TYR A 18 -1.26 -2.11 -6.02
N CYS A 19 -1.27 -2.78 -4.88
CA CYS A 19 -0.26 -2.58 -3.85
C CYS A 19 1.13 -2.93 -4.36
N PHE A 20 1.27 -4.01 -5.12
CA PHE A 20 2.56 -4.41 -5.69
C PHE A 20 3.06 -3.39 -6.70
N VAL A 21 2.18 -2.81 -7.51
CA VAL A 21 2.54 -1.72 -8.44
C VAL A 21 3.07 -0.50 -7.66
N ILE A 22 2.41 -0.14 -6.57
CA ILE A 22 2.83 0.99 -5.73
C ILE A 22 4.17 0.70 -5.07
N ILE A 23 4.35 -0.50 -4.52
CA ILE A 23 5.61 -0.91 -3.89
C ILE A 23 6.76 -0.83 -4.90
N ASP A 24 6.54 -1.33 -6.10
CA ASP A 24 7.54 -1.29 -7.16
C ASP A 24 7.91 0.16 -7.52
N ALA A 25 6.92 1.03 -7.67
CA ALA A 25 7.13 2.45 -7.97
C ALA A 25 7.90 3.16 -6.85
N LEU A 26 7.55 2.91 -5.59
CA LEU A 26 8.24 3.47 -4.44
C LEU A 26 9.68 2.96 -4.36
N ALA A 27 9.89 1.67 -4.64
CA ALA A 27 11.23 1.09 -4.65
C ALA A 27 12.09 1.72 -5.76
N ASP A 28 11.52 1.95 -6.94
CA ASP A 28 12.23 2.64 -8.03
C ASP A 28 12.67 4.04 -7.62
N ALA A 29 11.80 4.78 -6.94
CA ALA A 29 12.14 6.11 -6.43
C ALA A 29 13.31 6.02 -5.43
N GLY A 30 13.28 5.03 -4.56
CA GLY A 30 14.36 4.80 -3.59
C GLY A 30 15.70 4.50 -4.27
N VAL A 31 15.68 3.67 -5.31
CA VAL A 31 16.89 3.36 -6.08
C VAL A 31 17.44 4.60 -6.77
N ARG A 32 16.57 5.41 -7.36
CA ARG A 32 16.98 6.67 -8.00
C ARG A 32 17.59 7.64 -6.99
N ALA A 33 17.15 7.58 -5.74
CA ALA A 33 17.71 8.40 -4.66
C ALA A 33 18.98 7.82 -4.07
N GLY A 34 19.45 6.66 -4.53
CA GLY A 34 20.73 6.09 -4.13
C GLY A 34 20.66 4.85 -3.27
N LEU A 35 19.47 4.28 -3.02
CA LEU A 35 19.35 3.07 -2.21
C LEU A 35 19.61 1.82 -3.05
N PRO A 36 20.22 0.77 -2.43
CA PRO A 36 20.25 -0.54 -3.07
C PRO A 36 18.84 -1.07 -3.31
N ARG A 37 18.63 -1.79 -4.42
CA ARG A 37 17.31 -2.30 -4.82
C ARG A 37 16.65 -3.13 -3.71
N ALA A 38 17.38 -4.07 -3.10
CA ALA A 38 16.82 -4.94 -2.07
C ALA A 38 16.32 -4.13 -0.87
N LEU A 39 17.06 -3.11 -0.44
CA LEU A 39 16.64 -2.24 0.66
C LEU A 39 15.44 -1.38 0.26
N ALA A 40 15.44 -0.84 -0.95
CA ALA A 40 14.33 -0.02 -1.45
C ALA A 40 13.01 -0.81 -1.48
N ILE A 41 13.04 -2.05 -1.94
CA ILE A 41 11.86 -2.93 -1.93
C ILE A 41 11.38 -3.19 -0.51
N LYS A 42 12.28 -3.52 0.39
CA LYS A 42 11.95 -3.80 1.79
C LYS A 42 11.30 -2.60 2.47
N LEU A 43 11.88 -1.41 2.28
CA LEU A 43 11.34 -0.17 2.85
C LEU A 43 9.98 0.17 2.24
N ALA A 44 9.82 0.03 0.93
CA ALA A 44 8.56 0.29 0.26
C ALA A 44 7.45 -0.66 0.75
N ALA A 45 7.76 -1.95 0.85
CA ALA A 45 6.80 -2.94 1.34
C ALA A 45 6.41 -2.67 2.79
N GLN A 46 7.39 -2.34 3.64
CA GLN A 46 7.14 -2.01 5.04
C GLN A 46 6.30 -0.75 5.19
N THR A 47 6.54 0.24 4.35
CA THR A 47 5.75 1.49 4.33
C THR A 47 4.29 1.20 3.99
N MET A 48 4.04 0.35 3.00
CA MET A 48 2.68 -0.06 2.64
C MET A 48 2.00 -0.79 3.80
N ALA A 49 2.69 -1.74 4.41
CA ALA A 49 2.15 -2.51 5.53
C ALA A 49 1.81 -1.60 6.71
N GLY A 50 2.71 -0.69 7.07
CA GLY A 50 2.51 0.25 8.18
C GLY A 50 1.39 1.23 7.91
N SER A 51 1.30 1.73 6.69
CA SER A 51 0.25 2.67 6.29
C SER A 51 -1.13 2.01 6.34
N GLY A 52 -1.24 0.77 5.86
CA GLY A 52 -2.49 0.02 5.93
C GLY A 52 -2.90 -0.26 7.37
N LYS A 53 -1.96 -0.67 8.19
CA LYS A 53 -2.19 -0.92 9.62
C LYS A 53 -2.66 0.35 10.33
N LEU A 54 -2.02 1.48 10.08
CA LEU A 54 -2.39 2.76 10.68
C LEU A 54 -3.81 3.15 10.27
N CYS A 55 -4.14 2.99 9.00
CA CYS A 55 -5.47 3.31 8.50
C CYS A 55 -6.55 2.48 9.20
N VAL A 56 -6.32 1.18 9.35
CA VAL A 56 -7.25 0.28 10.02
C VAL A 56 -7.39 0.62 11.51
N GLU A 57 -6.28 0.81 12.20
CA GLU A 57 -6.27 1.02 13.66
C GLU A 57 -6.76 2.40 14.07
N SER A 58 -6.45 3.43 13.29
CA SER A 58 -6.87 4.80 13.62
C SER A 58 -8.35 5.05 13.38
N GLY A 59 -8.95 4.32 12.44
CA GLY A 59 -10.32 4.59 12.00
C GLY A 59 -10.48 5.90 11.23
N LEU A 60 -9.39 6.61 10.96
CA LEU A 60 -9.43 7.85 10.20
C LEU A 60 -9.52 7.56 8.70
N HIS A 61 -10.12 8.50 7.97
CA HIS A 61 -10.17 8.41 6.52
C HIS A 61 -8.75 8.54 5.95
N PRO A 62 -8.40 7.76 4.91
CA PRO A 62 -7.06 7.86 4.31
C PRO A 62 -6.65 9.27 3.91
N ALA A 63 -7.60 10.08 3.45
CA ALA A 63 -7.32 11.47 3.10
C ALA A 63 -6.90 12.30 4.32
N GLN A 64 -7.45 12.04 5.49
CA GLN A 64 -7.06 12.70 6.73
C GLN A 64 -5.63 12.32 7.13
N LEU A 65 -5.30 11.03 7.00
CA LEU A 65 -3.95 10.55 7.29
C LEU A 65 -2.92 11.11 6.32
N ARG A 66 -3.28 11.20 5.03
CA ARG A 66 -2.42 11.80 4.02
C ARG A 66 -2.09 13.25 4.32
N ASP A 67 -3.04 13.99 4.86
CA ASP A 67 -2.95 15.45 5.07
C ASP A 67 -2.30 15.84 6.41
N GLN A 68 -1.96 14.86 7.23
CA GLN A 68 -1.26 15.12 8.50
C GLN A 68 0.21 15.47 8.32
#